data_fc842e0d74af1c867acc709e7aa5acf7
#
_entry.id   fc842e0d74af1c867acc709e7aa5acf7
#
_cell.length_a   1.000
_cell.length_b   1.000
_cell.length_c   1.000
_cell.angle_alpha   90.00
_cell.angle_beta   90.00
_cell.angle_gamma   90.00
#
_symmetry.space_group_name_H-M   'P 1'
#
loop_
_entity.id
_entity.type
_entity.pdbx_description
1 polymer ?
#
loop_
_entity_poly.entity_id
_entity_poly.type
_entity_poly.pdbx_seq_one_letter_code
_entity_poly.pdbx_strand_id
1 'polypeptide(L)'
;MYKAGKRILSMPPVKKLFPEALEKLRSKRGSADYKSATPVMRQTLVKVVNEDLTNLLPKISAPSLLIWGTLDTATPLSDAMTFERLIPDAGLVKVEGAGHYSFLQAPDLCRRAISSFLGIQY
;
A
#
# COMPACT_ATOMS: atom_id res chain seq x y z
N MET A 1 18.04 -3.96 3.92
CA MET A 1 19.05 -2.89 3.74
C MET A 1 18.48 -1.61 3.12
N TYR A 2 17.71 -1.66 2.01
CA TYR A 2 17.17 -0.44 1.38
C TYR A 2 16.28 0.40 2.29
N LYS A 3 15.37 -0.22 3.06
CA LYS A 3 14.47 0.49 3.98
C LYS A 3 15.23 1.21 5.10
N ALA A 4 16.31 0.61 5.61
CA ALA A 4 17.13 1.23 6.65
C ALA A 4 17.90 2.45 6.12
N GLY A 5 18.56 2.33 4.96
CA GLY A 5 19.25 3.45 4.33
C GLY A 5 18.32 4.60 3.96
N LYS A 6 17.12 4.29 3.43
CA LYS A 6 16.09 5.30 3.14
C LYS A 6 15.62 6.00 4.42
N ARG A 7 15.45 5.27 5.51
CA ARG A 7 15.00 5.82 6.79
C ARG A 7 16.04 6.78 7.40
N ILE A 8 17.31 6.42 7.36
CA ILE A 8 18.41 7.30 7.86
C ILE A 8 18.50 8.57 7.03
N LEU A 9 18.53 8.45 5.68
CA LEU A 9 18.62 9.59 4.77
C LEU A 9 17.37 10.46 4.73
N SER A 10 16.21 9.92 5.14
CA SER A 10 14.94 10.65 5.19
C SER A 10 14.70 11.38 6.51
N MET A 11 15.54 11.20 7.53
CA MET A 11 15.46 11.97 8.76
C MET A 11 15.67 13.47 8.49
N PRO A 12 14.92 14.37 9.16
CA PRO A 12 14.93 15.80 8.83
C PRO A 12 16.31 16.43 8.67
N PRO A 13 17.29 16.23 9.57
CA PRO A 13 18.61 16.81 9.43
C PRO A 13 19.40 16.24 8.25
N VAL A 14 19.30 14.93 7.98
CA VAL A 14 20.01 14.25 6.90
C VAL A 14 19.43 14.60 5.53
N LYS A 15 18.10 14.72 5.44
CA LYS A 15 17.40 15.13 4.22
C LYS A 15 17.79 16.54 3.78
N LYS A 16 18.04 17.44 4.74
CA LYS A 16 18.47 18.82 4.46
C LYS A 16 19.94 18.89 4.03
N LEU A 17 20.80 18.01 4.55
CA LEU A 17 22.24 18.00 4.27
C LEU A 17 22.59 17.26 2.96
N PHE A 18 21.84 16.22 2.59
CA PHE A 18 22.17 15.37 1.45
C PHE A 18 20.96 15.09 0.53
N PRO A 19 20.32 16.12 -0.04
CA PRO A 19 19.15 15.93 -0.90
C PRO A 19 19.47 15.11 -2.16
N GLU A 20 20.63 15.33 -2.75
CA GLU A 20 21.09 14.62 -3.96
C GLU A 20 21.37 13.13 -3.69
N ALA A 21 21.95 12.79 -2.53
CA ALA A 21 22.22 11.40 -2.17
C ALA A 21 20.91 10.62 -1.99
N LEU A 22 19.89 11.26 -1.41
CA LEU A 22 18.56 10.65 -1.27
C LEU A 22 17.89 10.45 -2.63
N GLU A 23 17.97 11.45 -3.51
CA GLU A 23 17.42 11.36 -4.87
C GLU A 23 18.15 10.29 -5.70
N LYS A 24 19.46 10.21 -5.62
CA LYS A 24 20.29 9.19 -6.28
C LYS A 24 19.94 7.78 -5.78
N LEU A 25 19.65 7.62 -4.48
CA LEU A 25 19.21 6.36 -3.92
C LEU A 25 17.83 5.96 -4.42
N ARG A 26 16.89 6.90 -4.50
CA ARG A 26 15.54 6.71 -5.02
C ARG A 26 15.54 6.35 -6.50
N SER A 27 16.32 7.07 -7.32
CA SER A 27 16.43 6.82 -8.76
C SER A 27 17.02 5.44 -9.09
N LYS A 28 17.95 4.95 -8.27
CA LYS A 28 18.53 3.61 -8.45
C LYS A 28 17.59 2.47 -8.03
N ARG A 29 16.79 2.66 -6.97
CA ARG A 29 16.03 1.60 -6.31
C ARG A 29 14.51 1.86 -6.26
N GLY A 30 14.03 2.93 -6.91
CA GLY A 30 12.61 3.22 -7.04
C GLY A 30 11.89 2.23 -7.95
N SER A 31 10.55 2.21 -7.87
CA SER A 31 9.70 1.47 -8.82
C SER A 31 9.96 1.89 -10.27
N ALA A 32 9.48 1.10 -11.24
CA ALA A 32 9.56 1.45 -12.65
C ALA A 32 8.92 2.82 -12.92
N ASP A 33 7.75 3.07 -12.31
CA ASP A 33 7.03 4.34 -12.43
C ASP A 33 7.83 5.52 -11.91
N TYR A 34 8.51 5.35 -10.76
CA TYR A 34 9.38 6.39 -10.22
C TYR A 34 10.58 6.69 -11.13
N LYS A 35 11.17 5.66 -11.72
CA LYS A 35 12.33 5.80 -12.61
C LYS A 35 11.98 6.51 -13.92
N SER A 36 10.82 6.21 -14.51
CA SER A 36 10.34 6.81 -15.76
C SER A 36 9.70 8.18 -15.57
N ALA A 37 9.34 8.57 -14.35
CA ALA A 37 8.65 9.81 -14.07
C ALA A 37 9.53 11.06 -14.26
N THR A 38 8.90 12.16 -14.69
CA THR A 38 9.54 13.48 -14.73
C THR A 38 9.89 13.98 -13.31
N PRO A 39 10.77 14.97 -13.14
CA PRO A 39 11.10 15.51 -11.82
C PRO A 39 9.87 15.95 -11.00
N VAL A 40 8.89 16.59 -11.64
CA VAL A 40 7.64 17.01 -11.01
C VAL A 40 6.82 15.80 -10.56
N MET A 41 6.65 14.81 -11.42
CA MET A 41 5.94 13.57 -11.10
C MET A 41 6.63 12.79 -9.97
N ARG A 42 7.95 12.77 -9.93
CA ARG A 42 8.70 12.14 -8.80
C ARG A 42 8.42 12.82 -7.47
N GLN A 43 8.37 14.15 -7.45
CA GLN A 43 8.02 14.89 -6.24
C GLN A 43 6.60 14.56 -5.77
N THR A 44 5.65 14.49 -6.69
CA THR A 44 4.26 14.11 -6.42
C THR A 44 4.18 12.68 -5.89
N LEU A 45 4.81 11.71 -6.57
CA LEU A 45 4.86 10.31 -6.12
C LEU A 45 5.44 10.18 -4.69
N VAL A 46 6.53 10.89 -4.41
CA VAL A 46 7.13 10.88 -3.07
C VAL A 46 6.18 11.45 -2.01
N LYS A 47 5.46 12.51 -2.34
CA LYS A 47 4.50 13.12 -1.44
C LYS A 47 3.33 12.17 -1.17
N VAL A 48 2.70 11.65 -2.22
CA VAL A 48 1.54 10.75 -2.12
C VAL A 48 1.89 9.45 -1.38
N VAL A 49 3.00 8.79 -1.73
CA VAL A 49 3.40 7.50 -1.09
C VAL A 49 3.81 7.66 0.37
N ASN A 50 4.20 8.86 0.80
CA ASN A 50 4.57 9.10 2.20
C ASN A 50 3.47 9.78 3.02
N GLU A 51 2.32 10.07 2.42
CA GLU A 51 1.17 10.61 3.13
C GLU A 51 0.55 9.53 4.02
N ASP A 52 0.37 9.85 5.30
CA ASP A 52 -0.33 8.99 6.24
C ASP A 52 -1.80 9.40 6.31
N LEU A 53 -2.66 8.52 5.79
CA LEU A 53 -4.10 8.72 5.76
C LEU A 53 -4.84 7.91 6.84
N THR A 54 -4.12 7.32 7.78
CA THR A 54 -4.69 6.45 8.83
C THR A 54 -5.79 7.15 9.64
N ASN A 55 -5.65 8.45 9.87
CA ASN A 55 -6.63 9.29 10.57
C ASN A 55 -7.95 9.50 9.82
N LEU A 56 -8.01 9.15 8.54
CA LEU A 56 -9.23 9.22 7.74
C LEU A 56 -10.03 7.92 7.76
N LEU A 57 -9.42 6.78 8.08
CA LEU A 57 -10.09 5.48 8.09
C LEU A 57 -11.35 5.44 8.96
N PRO A 58 -11.38 6.02 10.18
CA PRO A 58 -12.60 6.05 10.99
C PRO A 58 -13.75 6.89 10.40
N LYS A 59 -13.47 7.69 9.37
CA LYS A 59 -14.47 8.53 8.70
C LYS A 59 -15.14 7.82 7.52
N ILE A 60 -14.68 6.63 7.15
CA ILE A 60 -15.29 5.83 6.09
C ILE A 60 -16.58 5.23 6.63
N SER A 61 -17.71 5.71 6.14
CA SER A 61 -19.05 5.26 6.56
C SER A 61 -19.64 4.16 5.68
N ALA A 62 -19.07 3.95 4.50
CA ALA A 62 -19.53 2.91 3.58
C ALA A 62 -19.04 1.53 4.03
N PRO A 63 -19.89 0.47 3.89
CA PRO A 63 -19.43 -0.90 4.04
C PRO A 63 -18.21 -1.18 3.16
N SER A 64 -17.20 -1.81 3.71
CA SER A 64 -15.90 -1.99 3.03
C SER A 64 -15.47 -3.45 3.07
N LEU A 65 -15.21 -4.03 1.89
CA LEU A 65 -14.63 -5.36 1.76
C LEU A 65 -13.15 -5.24 1.43
N LEU A 66 -12.31 -5.80 2.30
CA LEU A 66 -10.86 -5.87 2.12
C LEU A 66 -10.48 -7.30 1.69
N ILE A 67 -9.80 -7.45 0.56
CA ILE A 67 -9.30 -8.75 0.09
C ILE A 67 -7.77 -8.65 0.01
N TRP A 68 -7.06 -9.50 0.75
CA TRP A 68 -5.62 -9.34 0.93
C TRP A 68 -4.87 -10.66 0.90
N GLY A 69 -3.76 -10.71 0.17
CA GLY A 69 -2.86 -11.85 0.16
C GLY A 69 -2.01 -11.93 1.43
N THR A 70 -1.91 -13.10 2.03
CA THR A 70 -1.14 -13.29 3.28
C THR A 70 0.38 -13.19 3.07
N LEU A 71 0.86 -13.34 1.82
CA LEU A 71 2.26 -13.20 1.43
C LEU A 71 2.54 -11.88 0.69
N ASP A 72 1.67 -10.89 0.80
CA ASP A 72 1.89 -9.59 0.18
C ASP A 72 3.07 -8.87 0.84
N THR A 73 4.13 -8.67 0.07
CA THR A 73 5.35 -7.97 0.50
C THR A 73 5.36 -6.49 0.09
N ALA A 74 4.51 -6.08 -0.81
CA ALA A 74 4.38 -4.69 -1.24
C ALA A 74 3.55 -3.88 -0.25
N THR A 75 2.39 -4.42 0.13
CA THR A 75 1.52 -3.92 1.18
C THR A 75 1.26 -5.06 2.18
N PRO A 76 1.94 -5.07 3.33
CA PRO A 76 1.89 -6.21 4.24
C PRO A 76 0.50 -6.38 4.87
N LEU A 77 0.13 -7.62 5.22
CA LEU A 77 -1.15 -7.97 5.83
C LEU A 77 -1.48 -7.14 7.09
N SER A 78 -0.47 -6.65 7.81
CA SER A 78 -0.63 -5.74 8.94
C SER A 78 -1.37 -4.45 8.59
N ASP A 79 -1.22 -3.99 7.34
CA ASP A 79 -1.92 -2.78 6.87
C ASP A 79 -3.41 -3.09 6.68
N ALA A 80 -3.75 -4.25 6.10
CA ALA A 80 -5.13 -4.71 5.98
C ALA A 80 -5.82 -4.87 7.34
N MET A 81 -5.12 -5.41 8.32
CA MET A 81 -5.62 -5.54 9.70
C MET A 81 -5.84 -4.16 10.35
N THR A 82 -5.01 -3.17 9.99
CA THR A 82 -5.20 -1.79 10.45
C THR A 82 -6.44 -1.17 9.82
N PHE A 83 -6.68 -1.39 8.53
CA PHE A 83 -7.91 -0.96 7.86
C PHE A 83 -9.15 -1.59 8.48
N GLU A 84 -9.16 -2.92 8.66
CA GLU A 84 -10.28 -3.64 9.28
C GLU A 84 -10.61 -3.12 10.69
N ARG A 85 -9.59 -2.82 11.48
CA ARG A 85 -9.76 -2.31 12.84
C ARG A 85 -10.28 -0.87 12.89
N LEU A 86 -9.89 -0.02 11.94
CA LEU A 86 -10.15 1.42 11.99
C LEU A 86 -11.36 1.85 11.15
N ILE A 87 -11.72 1.11 10.12
CA ILE A 87 -12.93 1.37 9.34
C ILE A 87 -14.13 0.77 10.10
N PRO A 88 -15.17 1.54 10.45
CA PRO A 88 -16.26 1.09 11.29
C PRO A 88 -17.03 -0.13 10.76
N ASP A 89 -17.21 -0.24 9.45
CA ASP A 89 -17.91 -1.33 8.78
C ASP A 89 -17.01 -1.95 7.71
N ALA A 90 -16.00 -2.70 8.15
CA ALA A 90 -15.06 -3.40 7.28
C ALA A 90 -14.98 -4.88 7.59
N GLY A 91 -14.90 -5.71 6.53
CA GLY A 91 -14.61 -7.13 6.61
C GLY A 91 -13.35 -7.48 5.83
N LEU A 92 -12.46 -8.28 6.41
CA LEU A 92 -11.20 -8.71 5.81
C LEU A 92 -11.25 -10.18 5.37
N VAL A 93 -11.06 -10.41 4.08
CA VAL A 93 -10.84 -11.73 3.50
C VAL A 93 -9.34 -11.92 3.25
N LYS A 94 -8.74 -12.84 3.99
CA LYS A 94 -7.34 -13.24 3.82
C LYS A 94 -7.24 -14.34 2.77
N VAL A 95 -6.44 -14.10 1.73
CA VAL A 95 -6.17 -15.09 0.68
C VAL A 95 -4.85 -15.77 1.00
N GLU A 96 -4.94 -16.97 1.57
CA GLU A 96 -3.78 -17.73 2.03
C GLU A 96 -2.82 -18.06 0.89
N GLY A 97 -1.53 -17.81 1.10
CA GLY A 97 -0.46 -18.07 0.14
C GLY A 97 -0.40 -17.11 -1.04
N ALA A 98 -1.33 -16.16 -1.14
CA ALA A 98 -1.33 -15.18 -2.21
C ALA A 98 -0.48 -13.93 -1.89
N GLY A 99 0.13 -13.36 -2.92
CA GLY A 99 0.85 -12.10 -2.87
C GLY A 99 -0.03 -10.89 -3.19
N HIS A 100 0.60 -9.85 -3.75
CA HIS A 100 -0.05 -8.56 -4.05
C HIS A 100 -1.23 -8.67 -5.03
N TYR A 101 -1.18 -9.61 -5.96
CA TYR A 101 -2.23 -9.83 -6.96
C TYR A 101 -3.13 -11.01 -6.56
N SER A 102 -3.67 -10.98 -5.35
CA SER A 102 -4.50 -12.05 -4.78
C SER A 102 -5.69 -12.43 -5.67
N PHE A 103 -6.29 -11.46 -6.37
CA PHE A 103 -7.41 -11.68 -7.29
C PHE A 103 -7.03 -12.49 -8.55
N LEU A 104 -5.77 -12.46 -8.98
CA LEU A 104 -5.26 -13.30 -10.05
C LEU A 104 -4.89 -14.71 -9.57
N GLN A 105 -4.44 -14.83 -8.33
CA GLN A 105 -3.97 -16.08 -7.75
C GLN A 105 -5.11 -16.94 -7.17
N ALA A 106 -6.19 -16.30 -6.73
CA ALA A 106 -7.39 -16.96 -6.20
C ALA A 106 -8.68 -16.30 -6.72
N PRO A 107 -8.91 -16.30 -8.05
CA PRO A 107 -10.03 -15.56 -8.65
C PRO A 107 -11.39 -16.01 -8.15
N ASP A 108 -11.59 -17.33 -7.95
CA ASP A 108 -12.88 -17.87 -7.48
C ASP A 108 -13.20 -17.48 -6.05
N LEU A 109 -12.20 -17.43 -5.17
CA LEU A 109 -12.39 -16.97 -3.79
C LEU A 109 -12.74 -15.49 -3.77
N CYS A 110 -12.00 -14.67 -4.52
CA CYS A 110 -12.27 -13.24 -4.64
C CYS A 110 -13.66 -12.96 -5.21
N ARG A 111 -14.05 -13.68 -6.27
CA ARG A 111 -15.38 -13.57 -6.87
C ARG A 111 -16.48 -13.90 -5.86
N ARG A 112 -16.40 -15.03 -5.13
CA ARG A 112 -17.37 -15.38 -4.10
C ARG A 112 -17.48 -14.34 -2.99
N ALA A 113 -16.34 -13.84 -2.52
CA ALA A 113 -16.32 -12.81 -1.48
C ALA A 113 -17.01 -11.53 -1.95
N ILE A 114 -16.71 -11.07 -3.17
CA ILE A 114 -17.33 -9.87 -3.75
C ILE A 114 -18.84 -10.10 -3.96
N SER A 115 -19.23 -11.25 -4.49
CA SER A 115 -20.66 -11.56 -4.73
C SER A 115 -21.45 -11.61 -3.44
N SER A 116 -20.90 -12.26 -2.41
CA SER A 116 -21.52 -12.30 -1.08
C SER A 116 -21.66 -10.90 -0.49
N PHE A 117 -20.61 -10.08 -0.60
CA PHE A 117 -20.62 -8.71 -0.11
C PHE A 117 -21.66 -7.84 -0.83
N LEU A 118 -21.82 -8.01 -2.13
CA LEU A 118 -22.78 -7.25 -2.95
C LEU A 118 -24.21 -7.87 -2.94
N GLY A 119 -24.42 -9.02 -2.30
CA GLY A 119 -25.70 -9.72 -2.32
C GLY A 119 -26.08 -10.27 -3.69
N ILE A 120 -25.10 -10.53 -4.56
CA ILE A 120 -25.33 -11.08 -5.92
C ILE A 120 -25.30 -12.61 -5.85
N GLN A 121 -26.37 -13.23 -6.29
CA GLN A 121 -26.43 -14.69 -6.49
C GLN A 121 -26.02 -15.04 -7.94
N TYR A 122 -25.17 -16.05 -8.10
CA TYR A 122 -24.79 -16.63 -9.39
C TYR A 122 -25.51 -17.94 -9.60
#